data_6eddd309a247e365e5adbb60deebc887
#
_entry.id   6eddd309a247e365e5adbb60deebc887
#
_cell.length_a   1.000
_cell.length_b   1.000
_cell.length_c   1.000
_cell.angle_alpha   90.00
_cell.angle_beta   90.00
_cell.angle_gamma   90.00
#
_symmetry.space_group_name_H-M   'P 1'
#
loop_
_entity.id
_entity.type
_entity.pdbx_description
1 polymer ?
#
loop_
_entity_poly.entity_id
_entity_poly.type
_entity_poly.pdbx_seq_one_letter_code
_entity_poly.pdbx_strand_id
1 'polypeptide(L)'
;MCCHSGRRLSCIFIWQAAYPCLFSISFIFLLTNIKEGRWKKRSLSFVGEISAQIERLKEAGEPEAAHYKRLRKELKNPEKLRAFEYSVLTVKQQAPEEYTAEYLRSLRGVFLELAGVYRKRDTIEQAYFAYLIEKFRIDEGRESFDGIMDFLMDMITGKDVNARENAMRAFYAIGNESAILAIWRKLEDNEISHSRKLLADGLLSFQGDRKELAKLLFAHREEFGTTLFLPV
;
A
#
# COMPACT_ATOMS: atom_id res chain seq x y z
N MET A 1 6.78 62.94 39.82
CA MET A 1 6.86 62.86 38.35
C MET A 1 7.88 61.77 38.03
N CYS A 2 7.45 60.67 37.57
CA CYS A 2 8.22 59.66 36.81
C CYS A 2 7.45 58.36 36.72
N CYS A 3 7.37 57.78 35.61
CA CYS A 3 7.01 56.42 35.24
C CYS A 3 5.88 56.30 34.21
N HIS A 4 6.23 56.52 32.94
CA HIS A 4 5.40 56.06 31.84
C HIS A 4 6.24 55.74 30.59
N SER A 5 7.34 54.99 30.71
CA SER A 5 8.18 54.63 29.53
C SER A 5 8.33 53.15 29.26
N GLY A 6 7.93 52.25 30.19
CA GLY A 6 8.23 50.79 30.05
C GLY A 6 7.18 49.95 29.32
N ARG A 7 5.93 50.43 29.12
CA ARG A 7 4.85 49.56 28.56
C ARG A 7 4.73 49.64 27.05
N ARG A 8 5.25 50.60 26.37
CA ARG A 8 5.16 50.70 24.90
C ARG A 8 6.15 49.80 24.14
N LEU A 9 7.29 49.52 24.74
CA LEU A 9 8.31 48.64 24.13
C LEU A 9 7.89 47.18 24.11
N SER A 10 7.18 46.69 25.15
CA SER A 10 6.71 45.32 25.22
C SER A 10 5.66 44.96 24.14
N CYS A 11 4.79 45.90 23.77
CA CYS A 11 3.78 45.69 22.73
C CYS A 11 4.39 45.59 21.35
N ILE A 12 5.45 46.36 21.04
CA ILE A 12 6.11 46.36 19.72
C ILE A 12 6.84 45.02 19.49
N PHE A 13 7.49 44.47 20.52
CA PHE A 13 8.14 43.16 20.42
C PHE A 13 7.16 42.01 20.22
N ILE A 14 5.99 42.02 20.86
CA ILE A 14 4.93 41.01 20.67
C ILE A 14 4.37 41.08 19.25
N TRP A 15 4.17 42.28 18.70
CA TRP A 15 3.70 42.44 17.32
C TRP A 15 4.73 41.99 16.29
N GLN A 16 6.03 42.28 16.48
CA GLN A 16 7.09 41.81 15.57
C GLN A 16 7.28 40.31 15.55
N ALA A 17 7.02 39.58 16.64
CA ALA A 17 7.05 38.14 16.72
C ALA A 17 5.76 37.46 16.18
N ALA A 18 4.61 38.10 16.30
CA ALA A 18 3.33 37.56 15.86
C ALA A 18 3.14 37.58 14.33
N TYR A 19 3.67 38.57 13.65
CA TYR A 19 3.52 38.69 12.18
C TYR A 19 4.14 37.53 11.40
N PRO A 20 5.40 37.09 11.64
CA PRO A 20 5.98 35.97 10.92
C PRO A 20 5.26 34.64 11.22
N CYS A 21 4.74 34.44 12.46
CA CYS A 21 3.96 33.25 12.79
C CYS A 21 2.63 33.21 12.03
N LEU A 22 1.88 34.30 12.01
CA LEU A 22 0.63 34.40 11.25
C LEU A 22 0.83 34.24 9.75
N PHE A 23 1.89 34.83 9.21
CA PHE A 23 2.25 34.68 7.79
C PHE A 23 2.63 33.24 7.47
N SER A 24 3.40 32.57 8.34
CA SER A 24 3.78 31.16 8.19
C SER A 24 2.56 30.24 8.25
N ILE A 25 1.62 30.48 9.17
CA ILE A 25 0.38 29.69 9.28
C ILE A 25 -0.50 29.90 8.04
N SER A 26 -0.68 31.14 7.60
CA SER A 26 -1.45 31.45 6.39
C SER A 26 -0.82 30.84 5.13
N PHE A 27 0.51 30.85 5.05
CA PHE A 27 1.24 30.26 3.92
C PHE A 27 1.13 28.73 3.92
N ILE A 28 1.24 28.08 5.08
CA ILE A 28 1.03 26.64 5.24
C ILE A 28 -0.41 26.27 4.86
N PHE A 29 -1.39 27.03 5.32
CA PHE A 29 -2.80 26.82 4.99
C PHE A 29 -3.07 26.98 3.48
N LEU A 30 -2.46 27.97 2.84
CA LEU A 30 -2.56 28.17 1.39
C LEU A 30 -1.93 27.00 0.62
N LEU A 31 -0.75 26.54 1.04
CA LEU A 31 -0.07 25.40 0.41
C LEU A 31 -0.86 24.10 0.58
N THR A 32 -1.48 23.86 1.75
CA THR A 32 -2.34 22.68 1.98
C THR A 32 -3.56 22.72 1.09
N ASN A 33 -4.26 23.86 1.00
CA ASN A 33 -5.43 24.02 0.12
C ASN A 33 -5.08 23.80 -1.37
N ILE A 34 -3.91 24.29 -1.83
CA ILE A 34 -3.45 24.06 -3.19
C ILE A 34 -3.15 22.57 -3.43
N LYS A 35 -2.51 21.90 -2.47
CA LYS A 35 -2.22 20.45 -2.56
C LYS A 35 -3.51 19.64 -2.58
N GLU A 36 -4.46 19.93 -1.70
CA GLU A 36 -5.76 19.28 -1.65
C GLU A 36 -6.56 19.49 -2.95
N GLY A 37 -6.58 20.69 -3.49
CA GLY A 37 -7.24 20.97 -4.76
C GLY A 37 -6.64 20.20 -5.94
N ARG A 38 -5.31 20.10 -6.00
CA ARG A 38 -4.61 19.31 -7.02
C ARG A 38 -4.88 17.82 -6.85
N TRP A 39 -4.85 17.32 -5.62
CA TRP A 39 -5.13 15.92 -5.29
C TRP A 39 -6.56 15.55 -5.67
N LYS A 40 -7.55 16.36 -5.27
CA LYS A 40 -8.97 16.18 -5.62
C LYS A 40 -9.18 16.15 -7.14
N LYS A 41 -8.56 17.08 -7.88
CA LYS A 41 -8.65 17.09 -9.35
C LYS A 41 -8.06 15.80 -9.98
N ARG A 42 -6.92 15.32 -9.48
CA ARG A 42 -6.30 14.06 -9.93
C ARG A 42 -7.18 12.86 -9.64
N SER A 43 -7.73 12.77 -8.43
CA SER A 43 -8.62 11.68 -8.03
C SER A 43 -9.88 11.66 -8.89
N LEU A 44 -10.53 12.80 -9.14
CA LEU A 44 -11.70 12.86 -10.02
C LEU A 44 -11.37 12.44 -11.46
N SER A 45 -10.18 12.78 -11.97
CA SER A 45 -9.72 12.34 -13.29
C SER A 45 -9.58 10.81 -13.35
N PHE A 46 -8.99 10.18 -12.32
CA PHE A 46 -8.87 8.74 -12.25
C PHE A 46 -10.24 8.05 -12.07
N VAL A 47 -11.16 8.61 -11.26
CA VAL A 47 -12.52 8.06 -11.10
C VAL A 47 -13.21 7.94 -12.45
N GLY A 48 -13.25 9.03 -13.22
CA GLY A 48 -13.88 9.02 -14.54
C GLY A 48 -13.23 8.03 -15.51
N GLU A 49 -11.89 7.96 -15.50
CA GLU A 49 -11.15 7.05 -16.35
C GLU A 49 -11.36 5.58 -15.96
N ILE A 50 -11.28 5.23 -14.67
CA ILE A 50 -11.53 3.87 -14.19
C ILE A 50 -12.95 3.43 -14.53
N SER A 51 -13.94 4.29 -14.29
CA SER A 51 -15.34 3.99 -14.63
C SER A 51 -15.52 3.72 -16.12
N ALA A 52 -14.90 4.53 -16.98
CA ALA A 52 -14.93 4.31 -18.43
C ALA A 52 -14.27 2.99 -18.84
N GLN A 53 -13.16 2.61 -18.20
CA GLN A 53 -12.48 1.35 -18.48
C GLN A 53 -13.27 0.13 -17.99
N ILE A 54 -14.01 0.24 -16.88
CA ILE A 54 -14.91 -0.79 -16.39
C ILE A 54 -16.09 -0.98 -17.36
N GLU A 55 -16.68 0.10 -17.88
CA GLU A 55 -17.73 -0.02 -18.90
C GLU A 55 -17.19 -0.68 -20.18
N ARG A 56 -16.00 -0.29 -20.62
CA ARG A 56 -15.35 -0.94 -21.75
C ARG A 56 -15.05 -2.42 -21.51
N LEU A 57 -14.65 -2.80 -20.29
CA LEU A 57 -14.43 -4.19 -19.90
C LEU A 57 -15.73 -5.02 -20.08
N LYS A 58 -16.88 -4.45 -19.71
CA LYS A 58 -18.20 -5.10 -19.90
C LYS A 58 -18.54 -5.30 -21.38
N GLU A 59 -18.17 -4.35 -22.25
CA GLU A 59 -18.52 -4.36 -23.66
C GLU A 59 -17.52 -5.14 -24.52
N ALA A 60 -16.22 -4.95 -24.28
CA ALA A 60 -15.14 -5.45 -25.12
C ALA A 60 -14.28 -6.55 -24.46
N GLY A 61 -14.54 -6.89 -23.18
CA GLY A 61 -13.81 -7.91 -22.44
C GLY A 61 -12.44 -7.49 -21.91
N GLU A 62 -11.94 -6.28 -22.28
CA GLU A 62 -10.65 -5.77 -21.82
C GLU A 62 -10.59 -4.23 -21.80
N PRO A 63 -9.83 -3.64 -20.88
CA PRO A 63 -9.51 -2.22 -20.87
C PRO A 63 -8.63 -1.83 -22.05
N GLU A 64 -8.54 -0.53 -22.33
CA GLU A 64 -7.76 0.00 -23.43
C GLU A 64 -6.25 -0.09 -23.19
N ALA A 65 -5.46 -0.50 -24.19
CA ALA A 65 -4.00 -0.57 -24.09
C ALA A 65 -3.34 0.78 -23.75
N ALA A 66 -3.92 1.89 -24.21
CA ALA A 66 -3.46 3.24 -23.87
C ALA A 66 -3.61 3.55 -22.38
N HIS A 67 -4.65 3.02 -21.73
CA HIS A 67 -4.88 3.16 -20.29
C HIS A 67 -3.76 2.50 -19.49
N TYR A 68 -3.40 1.25 -19.80
CA TYR A 68 -2.28 0.58 -19.12
C TYR A 68 -0.97 1.32 -19.29
N LYS A 69 -0.67 1.82 -20.50
CA LYS A 69 0.54 2.61 -20.78
C LYS A 69 0.57 3.89 -19.94
N ARG A 70 -0.57 4.56 -19.80
CA ARG A 70 -0.71 5.75 -18.96
C ARG A 70 -0.49 5.43 -17.49
N LEU A 71 -1.14 4.38 -16.95
CA LEU A 71 -0.99 3.97 -15.56
C LEU A 71 0.47 3.60 -15.23
N ARG A 72 1.17 2.84 -16.08
CA ARG A 72 2.59 2.52 -15.91
C ARG A 72 3.47 3.76 -15.75
N LYS A 73 3.15 4.85 -16.47
CA LYS A 73 3.87 6.11 -16.36
C LYS A 73 3.49 6.90 -15.11
N GLU A 74 2.20 7.00 -14.84
CA GLU A 74 1.69 7.89 -13.81
C GLU A 74 1.87 7.35 -12.39
N LEU A 75 1.64 6.04 -12.20
CA LEU A 75 1.69 5.40 -10.89
C LEU A 75 3.12 5.19 -10.35
N LYS A 76 4.15 5.51 -11.13
CA LYS A 76 5.53 5.65 -10.61
C LYS A 76 5.66 6.80 -9.61
N ASN A 77 4.72 7.75 -9.63
CA ASN A 77 4.67 8.86 -8.68
C ASN A 77 3.78 8.46 -7.49
N PRO A 78 4.30 8.46 -6.23
CA PRO A 78 3.55 8.04 -5.05
C PRO A 78 2.28 8.85 -4.78
N GLU A 79 2.28 10.16 -5.06
CA GLU A 79 1.07 10.98 -4.91
C GLU A 79 -0.03 10.57 -5.90
N LYS A 80 0.35 10.20 -7.13
CA LYS A 80 -0.60 9.72 -8.12
C LYS A 80 -1.09 8.30 -7.79
N LEU A 81 -0.22 7.45 -7.24
CA LEU A 81 -0.60 6.13 -6.75
C LEU A 81 -1.65 6.24 -5.62
N ARG A 82 -1.48 7.17 -4.67
CA ARG A 82 -2.48 7.45 -3.63
C ARG A 82 -3.80 7.99 -4.20
N ALA A 83 -3.73 8.87 -5.20
CA ALA A 83 -4.93 9.37 -5.88
C ALA A 83 -5.66 8.24 -6.63
N PHE A 84 -4.91 7.34 -7.25
CA PHE A 84 -5.45 6.15 -7.90
C PHE A 84 -6.14 5.21 -6.89
N GLU A 85 -5.49 4.91 -5.75
CA GLU A 85 -6.11 4.13 -4.67
C GLU A 85 -7.47 4.68 -4.27
N TYR A 86 -7.52 5.98 -3.94
CA TYR A 86 -8.77 6.63 -3.56
C TYR A 86 -9.83 6.51 -4.65
N SER A 87 -9.43 6.67 -5.91
CA SER A 87 -10.33 6.59 -7.05
C SER A 87 -10.90 5.18 -7.24
N VAL A 88 -10.07 4.15 -7.10
CA VAL A 88 -10.52 2.75 -7.10
C VAL A 88 -11.54 2.50 -6.01
N LEU A 89 -11.28 2.98 -4.78
CA LEU A 89 -12.21 2.83 -3.66
C LEU A 89 -13.55 3.56 -3.90
N THR A 90 -13.49 4.73 -4.52
CA THR A 90 -14.70 5.49 -4.90
C THR A 90 -15.52 4.73 -5.94
N VAL A 91 -14.86 4.18 -6.97
CA VAL A 91 -15.53 3.41 -8.01
C VAL A 91 -16.09 2.09 -7.46
N LYS A 92 -15.39 1.43 -6.54
CA LYS A 92 -15.90 0.22 -5.85
C LYS A 92 -17.23 0.44 -5.13
N GLN A 93 -17.51 1.65 -4.69
CA GLN A 93 -18.79 1.99 -4.05
C GLN A 93 -19.93 2.20 -5.06
N GLN A 94 -19.61 2.42 -6.33
CA GLN A 94 -20.55 2.80 -7.37
C GLN A 94 -20.75 1.73 -8.44
N ALA A 95 -19.76 0.89 -8.67
CA ALA A 95 -19.79 -0.17 -9.68
C ALA A 95 -19.96 -1.57 -9.03
N PRO A 96 -20.52 -2.55 -9.76
CA PRO A 96 -20.60 -3.93 -9.29
C PRO A 96 -19.21 -4.48 -8.95
N GLU A 97 -19.12 -5.23 -7.86
CA GLU A 97 -17.84 -5.75 -7.33
C GLU A 97 -17.12 -6.63 -8.34
N GLU A 98 -17.83 -7.45 -9.08
CA GLU A 98 -17.31 -8.37 -10.09
C GLU A 98 -16.46 -7.64 -11.14
N TYR A 99 -17.00 -6.59 -11.77
CA TYR A 99 -16.28 -5.82 -12.80
C TYR A 99 -15.13 -5.01 -12.25
N THR A 100 -15.25 -4.53 -11.00
CA THR A 100 -14.15 -3.83 -10.35
C THR A 100 -13.02 -4.79 -10.01
N ALA A 101 -13.33 -6.01 -9.56
CA ALA A 101 -12.34 -7.05 -9.30
C ALA A 101 -11.64 -7.50 -10.60
N GLU A 102 -12.39 -7.68 -11.69
CA GLU A 102 -11.84 -8.03 -12.98
C GLU A 102 -10.94 -6.92 -13.56
N TYR A 103 -11.37 -5.65 -13.45
CA TYR A 103 -10.53 -4.51 -13.80
C TYR A 103 -9.21 -4.53 -13.02
N LEU A 104 -9.25 -4.74 -11.70
CA LEU A 104 -8.04 -4.79 -10.88
C LEU A 104 -7.13 -5.96 -11.26
N ARG A 105 -7.68 -7.14 -11.53
CA ARG A 105 -6.90 -8.28 -12.05
C ARG A 105 -6.22 -7.96 -13.38
N SER A 106 -6.89 -7.21 -14.26
CA SER A 106 -6.32 -6.78 -15.54
C SER A 106 -5.09 -5.87 -15.40
N LEU A 107 -4.96 -5.17 -14.24
CA LEU A 107 -3.83 -4.29 -13.95
C LEU A 107 -2.56 -5.01 -13.50
N ARG A 108 -2.59 -6.36 -13.39
CA ARG A 108 -1.44 -7.14 -12.93
C ARG A 108 -0.14 -6.79 -13.66
N GLY A 109 -0.15 -6.68 -14.99
CA GLY A 109 1.02 -6.30 -15.77
C GLY A 109 1.56 -4.91 -15.48
N VAL A 110 0.68 -3.97 -15.04
CA VAL A 110 1.09 -2.64 -14.57
C VAL A 110 1.80 -2.76 -13.22
N PHE A 111 1.22 -3.51 -12.28
CA PHE A 111 1.80 -3.70 -10.95
C PHE A 111 3.11 -4.48 -10.99
N LEU A 112 3.26 -5.44 -11.90
CA LEU A 112 4.51 -6.16 -12.12
C LEU A 112 5.66 -5.21 -12.52
N GLU A 113 5.41 -4.28 -13.45
CA GLU A 113 6.41 -3.27 -13.81
C GLU A 113 6.68 -2.28 -12.67
N LEU A 114 5.64 -1.90 -11.92
CA LEU A 114 5.77 -1.00 -10.77
C LEU A 114 6.54 -1.65 -9.62
N ALA A 115 6.45 -2.95 -9.40
CA ALA A 115 7.23 -3.67 -8.40
C ALA A 115 8.73 -3.43 -8.59
N GLY A 116 9.23 -3.48 -9.83
CA GLY A 116 10.62 -3.15 -10.14
C GLY A 116 11.01 -1.69 -9.86
N VAL A 117 10.05 -0.76 -9.92
CA VAL A 117 10.27 0.66 -9.59
C VAL A 117 10.26 0.86 -8.08
N TYR A 118 9.25 0.34 -7.38
CA TYR A 118 9.07 0.52 -5.94
C TYR A 118 10.13 -0.24 -5.13
N ARG A 119 10.70 -1.32 -5.65
CA ARG A 119 11.86 -2.03 -5.05
C ARG A 119 13.06 -1.12 -4.78
N LYS A 120 13.19 -0.02 -5.53
CA LYS A 120 14.28 0.97 -5.42
C LYS A 120 13.90 2.22 -4.63
N ARG A 121 12.70 2.26 -4.08
CA ARG A 121 12.18 3.37 -3.30
C ARG A 121 12.49 3.23 -1.82
N ASP A 122 12.16 4.25 -1.03
CA ASP A 122 12.26 4.16 0.42
C ASP A 122 11.26 3.14 0.99
N THR A 123 11.50 2.73 2.22
CA THR A 123 10.74 1.68 2.89
C THR A 123 9.26 2.02 3.08
N ILE A 124 8.93 3.31 3.24
CA ILE A 124 7.54 3.76 3.40
C ILE A 124 6.78 3.59 2.09
N GLU A 125 7.39 3.96 0.97
CA GLU A 125 6.80 3.79 -0.36
C GLU A 125 6.69 2.31 -0.73
N GLN A 126 7.68 1.48 -0.37
CA GLN A 126 7.63 0.02 -0.53
C GLN A 126 6.48 -0.58 0.28
N ALA A 127 6.37 -0.23 1.57
CA ALA A 127 5.31 -0.71 2.45
C ALA A 127 3.92 -0.34 1.93
N TYR A 128 3.77 0.88 1.43
CA TYR A 128 2.53 1.34 0.83
C TYR A 128 2.18 0.59 -0.46
N PHE A 129 3.16 0.29 -1.30
CA PHE A 129 2.93 -0.48 -2.53
C PHE A 129 2.55 -1.93 -2.21
N ALA A 130 3.20 -2.58 -1.22
CA ALA A 130 2.82 -3.90 -0.74
C ALA A 130 1.38 -3.93 -0.18
N TYR A 131 0.98 -2.92 0.60
CA TYR A 131 -0.40 -2.75 1.06
C TYR A 131 -1.40 -2.65 -0.10
N LEU A 132 -1.06 -2.00 -1.22
CA LEU A 132 -1.96 -1.94 -2.37
C LEU A 132 -2.08 -3.28 -3.11
N ILE A 133 -1.00 -4.08 -3.16
CA ILE A 133 -1.05 -5.44 -3.72
C ILE A 133 -2.04 -6.29 -2.92
N GLU A 134 -1.98 -6.25 -1.58
CA GLU A 134 -2.96 -6.88 -0.69
C GLU A 134 -4.37 -6.38 -0.95
N LYS A 135 -4.57 -5.07 -0.82
CA LYS A 135 -5.88 -4.42 -0.85
C LYS A 135 -6.64 -4.62 -2.15
N PHE A 136 -5.92 -4.64 -3.26
CA PHE A 136 -6.48 -4.81 -4.59
C PHE A 136 -6.46 -6.25 -5.07
N ARG A 137 -5.87 -7.18 -4.32
CA ARG A 137 -5.74 -8.60 -4.67
C ARG A 137 -5.14 -8.78 -6.07
N ILE A 138 -4.10 -8.01 -6.38
CA ILE A 138 -3.55 -7.90 -7.74
C ILE A 138 -3.04 -9.24 -8.28
N ASP A 139 -2.55 -10.12 -7.41
CA ASP A 139 -1.92 -11.41 -7.77
C ASP A 139 -2.61 -12.61 -7.12
N GLU A 140 -3.91 -12.45 -6.78
CA GLU A 140 -4.71 -13.50 -6.13
C GLU A 140 -4.73 -14.79 -6.94
N GLY A 141 -4.51 -15.92 -6.28
CA GLY A 141 -4.51 -17.26 -6.90
C GLY A 141 -3.28 -17.57 -7.76
N ARG A 142 -2.20 -16.79 -7.66
CA ARG A 142 -1.00 -17.01 -8.45
C ARG A 142 -0.12 -18.11 -7.85
N GLU A 143 0.14 -19.16 -8.62
CA GLU A 143 1.00 -20.26 -8.20
C GLU A 143 2.49 -20.01 -8.46
N SER A 144 2.82 -19.32 -9.54
CA SER A 144 4.21 -19.08 -9.93
C SER A 144 4.80 -17.82 -9.32
N PHE A 145 6.04 -17.93 -8.83
CA PHE A 145 6.82 -16.77 -8.40
C PHE A 145 7.15 -15.86 -9.58
N ASP A 146 7.01 -14.57 -9.36
CA ASP A 146 7.34 -13.52 -10.33
C ASP A 146 7.85 -12.25 -9.65
N GLY A 147 8.05 -11.19 -10.42
CA GLY A 147 8.62 -9.94 -9.89
C GLY A 147 7.79 -9.25 -8.80
N ILE A 148 6.49 -9.53 -8.67
CA ILE A 148 5.66 -9.05 -7.54
C ILE A 148 6.02 -9.83 -6.29
N MET A 149 6.04 -11.15 -6.37
CA MET A 149 6.43 -12.02 -5.25
C MET A 149 7.88 -11.79 -4.85
N ASP A 150 8.81 -11.62 -5.80
CA ASP A 150 10.20 -11.27 -5.52
C ASP A 150 10.33 -9.95 -4.77
N PHE A 151 9.58 -8.92 -5.19
CA PHE A 151 9.51 -7.64 -4.49
C PHE A 151 9.04 -7.80 -3.04
N LEU A 152 7.96 -8.53 -2.82
CA LEU A 152 7.42 -8.79 -1.48
C LEU A 152 8.40 -9.63 -0.64
N MET A 153 9.04 -10.63 -1.24
CA MET A 153 10.00 -11.51 -0.56
C MET A 153 11.25 -10.77 -0.07
N ASP A 154 11.72 -9.75 -0.80
CA ASP A 154 12.82 -8.90 -0.36
C ASP A 154 12.48 -8.12 0.92
N MET A 155 11.20 -7.75 1.08
CA MET A 155 10.75 -6.99 2.25
C MET A 155 10.66 -7.85 3.51
N ILE A 156 10.51 -9.18 3.39
CA ILE A 156 10.36 -10.11 4.52
C ILE A 156 11.56 -10.06 5.47
N THR A 157 12.77 -9.85 4.95
CA THR A 157 13.99 -9.73 5.76
C THR A 157 14.41 -8.27 6.04
N GLY A 158 13.61 -7.31 5.61
CA GLY A 158 13.85 -5.89 5.84
C GLY A 158 13.79 -5.52 7.34
N LYS A 159 14.44 -4.43 7.72
CA LYS A 159 14.47 -3.95 9.12
C LYS A 159 13.16 -3.31 9.57
N ASP A 160 12.37 -2.77 8.64
CA ASP A 160 11.11 -2.09 8.95
C ASP A 160 9.98 -3.11 9.18
N VAL A 161 9.42 -3.08 10.39
CA VAL A 161 8.35 -4.02 10.81
C VAL A 161 7.08 -3.82 9.97
N ASN A 162 6.67 -2.56 9.71
CA ASN A 162 5.46 -2.29 8.96
C ASN A 162 5.57 -2.75 7.50
N ALA A 163 6.75 -2.57 6.90
CA ALA A 163 7.01 -3.06 5.56
C ALA A 163 6.91 -4.59 5.48
N ARG A 164 7.52 -5.32 6.45
CA ARG A 164 7.39 -6.78 6.56
C ARG A 164 5.94 -7.21 6.74
N GLU A 165 5.20 -6.56 7.65
CA GLU A 165 3.79 -6.89 7.90
C GLU A 165 2.94 -6.73 6.64
N ASN A 166 3.11 -5.63 5.90
CA ASN A 166 2.36 -5.41 4.66
C ASN A 166 2.73 -6.44 3.59
N ALA A 167 4.02 -6.81 3.47
CA ALA A 167 4.44 -7.86 2.57
C ALA A 167 3.83 -9.23 2.94
N MET A 168 3.83 -9.59 4.22
CA MET A 168 3.19 -10.83 4.69
C MET A 168 1.69 -10.85 4.40
N ARG A 169 0.97 -9.76 4.67
CA ARG A 169 -0.46 -9.64 4.36
C ARG A 169 -0.72 -9.79 2.86
N ALA A 170 0.13 -9.20 2.02
CA ALA A 170 0.04 -9.36 0.57
C ALA A 170 0.20 -10.83 0.16
N PHE A 171 1.14 -11.59 0.74
CA PHE A 171 1.27 -13.01 0.48
C PHE A 171 0.07 -13.84 0.92
N TYR A 172 -0.53 -13.53 2.08
CA TYR A 172 -1.76 -14.19 2.51
C TYR A 172 -2.93 -13.88 1.57
N ALA A 173 -2.99 -12.66 1.01
CA ALA A 173 -4.00 -12.26 0.02
C ALA A 173 -3.75 -12.90 -1.36
N ILE A 174 -2.51 -13.14 -1.74
CA ILE A 174 -2.16 -13.89 -2.97
C ILE A 174 -2.64 -15.35 -2.88
N GLY A 175 -2.54 -15.95 -1.70
CA GLY A 175 -3.08 -17.30 -1.45
C GLY A 175 -2.22 -18.42 -1.99
N ASN A 176 -0.88 -18.24 -2.08
CA ASN A 176 0.05 -19.28 -2.52
C ASN A 176 0.66 -19.99 -1.29
N GLU A 177 0.35 -21.28 -1.13
CA GLU A 177 0.79 -22.10 0.02
C GLU A 177 2.31 -22.25 0.06
N SER A 178 2.93 -22.48 -1.09
CA SER A 178 4.39 -22.64 -1.20
C SER A 178 5.12 -21.35 -0.87
N ALA A 179 4.54 -20.19 -1.21
CA ALA A 179 5.09 -18.89 -0.85
C ALA A 179 5.03 -18.66 0.66
N ILE A 180 3.95 -19.06 1.34
CA ILE A 180 3.86 -18.95 2.80
C ILE A 180 4.92 -19.83 3.48
N LEU A 181 5.10 -21.07 3.03
CA LEU A 181 6.16 -21.92 3.53
C LEU A 181 7.57 -21.31 3.34
N ALA A 182 7.83 -20.76 2.14
CA ALA A 182 9.09 -20.10 1.84
C ALA A 182 9.34 -18.87 2.73
N ILE A 183 8.30 -18.09 3.03
CA ILE A 183 8.38 -16.95 3.95
C ILE A 183 8.75 -17.43 5.36
N TRP A 184 8.08 -18.45 5.87
CA TRP A 184 8.32 -18.95 7.22
C TRP A 184 9.75 -19.47 7.36
N ARG A 185 10.25 -20.23 6.36
CA ARG A 185 11.66 -20.62 6.30
C ARG A 185 12.60 -19.40 6.33
N LYS A 186 12.29 -18.39 5.51
CA LYS A 186 13.12 -17.20 5.43
C LYS A 186 13.15 -16.41 6.74
N LEU A 187 12.03 -16.39 7.48
CA LEU A 187 11.97 -15.76 8.80
C LEU A 187 12.81 -16.52 9.82
N GLU A 188 12.71 -17.85 9.83
CA GLU A 188 13.47 -18.73 10.72
C GLU A 188 14.98 -18.64 10.43
N ASP A 189 15.40 -18.76 9.17
CA ASP A 189 16.79 -18.68 8.73
C ASP A 189 17.48 -17.34 9.08
N ASN A 190 16.69 -16.27 9.20
CA ASN A 190 17.20 -14.94 9.56
C ASN A 190 16.92 -14.57 11.02
N GLU A 191 16.46 -15.50 11.85
CA GLU A 191 16.13 -15.30 13.27
C GLU A 191 15.15 -14.11 13.49
N ILE A 192 14.23 -13.89 12.53
CA ILE A 192 13.27 -12.79 12.59
C ILE A 192 12.02 -13.26 13.32
N SER A 193 11.83 -12.77 14.54
CA SER A 193 10.60 -13.02 15.28
C SER A 193 9.44 -12.17 14.76
N HIS A 194 8.28 -12.79 14.64
CA HIS A 194 7.02 -12.12 14.38
C HIS A 194 6.04 -12.30 15.53
N SER A 195 5.12 -11.35 15.68
CA SER A 195 4.04 -11.49 16.64
C SER A 195 3.17 -12.69 16.25
N ARG A 196 2.89 -13.60 17.22
CA ARG A 196 2.02 -14.75 17.01
C ARG A 196 0.64 -14.36 16.50
N LYS A 197 0.13 -13.22 17.00
CA LYS A 197 -1.15 -12.69 16.53
C LYS A 197 -1.10 -12.40 15.03
N LEU A 198 -0.04 -11.76 14.53
CA LEU A 198 0.10 -11.46 13.10
C LEU A 198 0.11 -12.73 12.25
N LEU A 199 0.82 -13.76 12.69
CA LEU A 199 0.86 -15.07 12.00
C LEU A 199 -0.51 -15.74 12.01
N ALA A 200 -1.19 -15.77 13.17
CA ALA A 200 -2.52 -16.35 13.30
C ALA A 200 -3.57 -15.58 12.45
N ASP A 201 -3.58 -14.25 12.54
CA ASP A 201 -4.48 -13.40 11.75
C ASP A 201 -4.22 -13.59 10.23
N GLY A 202 -2.95 -13.75 9.85
CA GLY A 202 -2.55 -14.05 8.48
C GLY A 202 -3.11 -15.39 7.99
N LEU A 203 -2.95 -16.46 8.76
CA LEU A 203 -3.49 -17.79 8.43
C LEU A 203 -5.03 -17.74 8.33
N LEU A 204 -5.70 -17.01 9.21
CA LEU A 204 -7.15 -16.82 9.16
C LEU A 204 -7.60 -16.02 7.92
N SER A 205 -6.79 -15.08 7.45
CA SER A 205 -7.07 -14.25 6.26
C SER A 205 -6.60 -14.87 4.94
N PHE A 206 -5.92 -16.02 4.97
CA PHE A 206 -5.36 -16.68 3.80
C PHE A 206 -6.43 -16.99 2.75
N GLN A 207 -6.17 -16.63 1.51
CA GLN A 207 -7.14 -16.74 0.40
C GLN A 207 -6.98 -18.01 -0.45
N GLY A 208 -5.90 -18.81 -0.25
CA GLY A 208 -5.70 -20.10 -0.90
C GLY A 208 -6.39 -21.27 -0.17
N ASP A 209 -5.98 -22.50 -0.48
CA ASP A 209 -6.49 -23.70 0.20
C ASP A 209 -5.89 -23.82 1.61
N ARG A 210 -6.69 -23.45 2.62
CA ARG A 210 -6.27 -23.52 4.04
C ARG A 210 -5.95 -24.94 4.52
N LYS A 211 -6.60 -25.95 3.95
CA LYS A 211 -6.35 -27.35 4.33
C LYS A 211 -5.01 -27.79 3.78
N GLU A 212 -4.71 -27.41 2.54
CA GLU A 212 -3.43 -27.72 1.92
C GLU A 212 -2.29 -26.95 2.59
N LEU A 213 -2.48 -25.66 2.89
CA LEU A 213 -1.52 -24.88 3.68
C LEU A 213 -1.25 -25.52 5.04
N ALA A 214 -2.30 -25.95 5.77
CA ALA A 214 -2.15 -26.59 7.07
C ALA A 214 -1.37 -27.90 6.96
N LYS A 215 -1.64 -28.76 5.98
CA LYS A 215 -0.90 -29.99 5.73
C LYS A 215 0.57 -29.69 5.41
N LEU A 216 0.81 -28.69 4.55
CA LEU A 216 2.16 -28.31 4.14
C LEU A 216 2.97 -27.80 5.33
N LEU A 217 2.42 -26.90 6.13
CA LEU A 217 3.09 -26.40 7.34
C LEU A 217 3.30 -27.49 8.39
N PHE A 218 2.34 -28.40 8.57
CA PHE A 218 2.48 -29.51 9.50
C PHE A 218 3.57 -30.51 9.04
N ALA A 219 3.66 -30.80 7.75
CA ALA A 219 4.70 -31.66 7.17
C ALA A 219 6.11 -31.10 7.41
N HIS A 220 6.25 -29.80 7.46
CA HIS A 220 7.53 -29.10 7.65
C HIS A 220 7.71 -28.52 9.07
N ARG A 221 6.88 -28.91 10.04
CA ARG A 221 6.89 -28.33 11.40
C ARG A 221 8.24 -28.41 12.11
N GLU A 222 9.04 -29.47 11.83
CA GLU A 222 10.36 -29.67 12.44
C GLU A 222 11.41 -28.64 11.97
N GLU A 223 11.13 -27.92 10.87
CA GLU A 223 11.99 -26.86 10.33
C GLU A 223 11.83 -25.54 11.07
N PHE A 224 10.78 -25.43 11.87
CA PHE A 224 10.43 -24.18 12.56
C PHE A 224 10.64 -24.32 14.06
N GLY A 225 11.32 -23.35 14.65
CA GLY A 225 11.52 -23.30 16.08
C GLY A 225 10.20 -23.12 16.86
N THR A 226 10.29 -23.28 18.18
CA THR A 226 9.14 -23.15 19.10
C THR A 226 8.44 -21.79 19.02
N THR A 227 9.09 -20.79 18.41
CA THR A 227 8.55 -19.43 18.26
C THR A 227 7.32 -19.37 17.35
N LEU A 228 7.24 -20.24 16.35
CA LEU A 228 6.12 -20.30 15.39
C LEU A 228 5.02 -21.28 15.82
N PHE A 229 5.36 -22.34 16.53
CA PHE A 229 4.45 -23.44 16.91
C PHE A 229 4.16 -23.59 18.40
N LEU A 230 4.51 -22.65 19.26
CA LEU A 230 4.12 -22.76 20.66
C LEU A 230 2.59 -22.82 20.78
N PRO A 231 2.04 -23.81 21.49
CA PRO A 231 0.61 -23.95 21.66
C PRO A 231 0.01 -22.69 22.32
N VAL A 232 -1.15 -22.30 21.84
CA VAL A 232 -2.02 -21.31 22.49
C VAL A 232 -2.57 -21.92 23.76
#